data_92b9fb0ca319952c0ecdfee4875ab6ed
#
_entry.id   92b9fb0ca319952c0ecdfee4875ab6ed
#
_cell.length_a   1.000
_cell.length_b   1.000
_cell.length_c   1.000
_cell.angle_alpha   90.00
_cell.angle_beta   90.00
_cell.angle_gamma   90.00
#
_symmetry.space_group_name_H-M   'P 1'
#
loop_
_entity.id
_entity.type
_entity.pdbx_description
1 polymer ?
#
loop_
_entity_poly.entity_id
_entity_poly.type
_entity_poly.pdbx_seq_one_letter_code
_entity_poly.pdbx_strand_id
1 'polypeptide(L)'
;MNSDEWQIEITKFEKLVNEISNISNKKTKTIISADHGLVNINDEFRHYLNYGDDLQIYGDQRSVYINGAKENVLETFSEIPGVLLEQHELSYLLGDPIDEFLQSIYPDFCFLVEDKNIVYPKHLSAKLKGYHGGISEEELKIPIIEFSNF
;
A
#
# COMPACT_ATOMS: atom_id res chain seq x y z
N MET A 1 3.51 15.55 -1.02
CA MET A 1 4.75 15.42 -0.18
C MET A 1 5.61 16.66 -0.30
N ASN A 2 5.67 17.70 -0.43
CA ASN A 2 6.55 18.88 -0.47
C ASN A 2 5.85 20.14 0.09
N SER A 3 5.00 19.96 1.14
CA SER A 3 4.44 21.07 1.87
C SER A 3 5.38 21.51 3.01
N ASP A 4 5.19 22.72 3.52
CA ASP A 4 5.97 23.23 4.66
C ASP A 4 5.77 22.36 5.89
N GLU A 5 4.56 21.82 6.10
CA GLU A 5 4.27 20.88 7.19
C GLU A 5 5.10 19.60 7.07
N TRP A 6 5.25 19.06 5.85
CA TRP A 6 6.09 17.89 5.60
C TRP A 6 7.56 18.17 5.95
N GLN A 7 8.09 19.34 5.56
CA GLN A 7 9.47 19.73 5.89
C GLN A 7 9.67 19.87 7.40
N ILE A 8 8.68 20.37 8.12
CA ILE A 8 8.71 20.44 9.59
C ILE A 8 8.81 19.04 10.19
N GLU A 9 8.02 18.09 9.73
CA GLU A 9 8.07 16.71 10.25
C GLU A 9 9.39 16.00 9.92
N ILE A 10 9.94 16.18 8.72
CA ILE A 10 11.27 15.66 8.37
C ILE A 10 12.35 16.24 9.31
N THR A 11 12.31 17.53 9.59
CA THR A 11 13.28 18.17 10.51
C THR A 11 13.17 17.62 11.94
N LYS A 12 11.95 17.35 12.42
CA LYS A 12 11.74 16.70 13.73
C LYS A 12 12.30 15.27 13.74
N PHE A 13 12.09 14.54 12.65
CA PHE A 13 12.61 13.18 12.49
C PHE A 13 14.15 13.17 12.48
N GLU A 14 14.79 14.05 11.72
CA GLU A 14 16.26 14.19 11.70
C GLU A 14 16.82 14.49 13.11
N LYS A 15 16.15 15.36 13.87
CA LYS A 15 16.53 15.64 15.26
C LYS A 15 16.44 14.40 16.13
N LEU A 16 15.36 13.63 16.02
CA LEU A 16 15.19 12.38 16.76
C LEU A 16 16.27 11.35 16.41
N VAL A 17 16.60 11.19 15.12
CA VAL A 17 17.67 10.30 14.66
C VAL A 17 19.02 10.69 15.28
N ASN A 18 19.34 11.98 15.29
CA ASN A 18 20.57 12.49 15.91
C ASN A 18 20.60 12.26 17.42
N GLU A 19 19.48 12.45 18.13
CA GLU A 19 19.38 12.16 19.57
C GLU A 19 19.62 10.67 19.86
N ILE A 20 18.98 9.77 19.10
CA ILE A 20 19.16 8.30 19.21
C ILE A 20 20.64 7.93 18.93
N SER A 21 21.25 8.50 17.91
CA SER A 21 22.66 8.27 17.61
C SER A 21 23.58 8.66 18.75
N ASN A 22 23.32 9.80 19.41
CA ASN A 22 24.14 10.29 20.51
C ASN A 22 24.02 9.45 21.79
N ILE A 23 22.85 8.84 22.06
CA ILE A 23 22.66 8.00 23.27
C ILE A 23 23.02 6.53 23.02
N SER A 24 23.18 6.12 21.78
CA SER A 24 23.56 4.74 21.43
C SER A 24 24.98 4.45 21.92
N ASN A 25 25.14 3.37 22.66
CA ASN A 25 26.44 2.93 23.16
C ASN A 25 27.18 2.06 22.14
N LYS A 26 28.48 1.81 22.38
CA LYS A 26 29.37 1.03 21.48
C LYS A 26 28.90 -0.41 21.16
N LYS A 27 27.85 -0.91 21.80
CA LYS A 27 27.31 -2.26 21.57
C LYS A 27 25.95 -2.23 20.85
N THR A 28 25.48 -1.04 20.49
CA THR A 28 24.16 -0.87 19.88
C THR A 28 24.29 -0.58 18.39
N LYS A 29 23.66 -1.40 17.59
CA LYS A 29 23.40 -1.14 16.17
C LYS A 29 21.96 -0.61 16.04
N THR A 30 21.81 0.55 15.46
CA THR A 30 20.49 1.15 15.18
C THR A 30 20.20 1.10 13.70
N ILE A 31 19.04 0.59 13.35
CA ILE A 31 18.53 0.56 11.97
C ILE A 31 17.21 1.32 11.96
N ILE A 32 17.10 2.30 11.08
CA ILE A 32 15.88 3.04 10.83
C ILE A 32 15.44 2.74 9.41
N SER A 33 14.20 2.32 9.26
CA SER A 33 13.60 2.01 7.96
C SER A 33 12.15 2.50 7.94
N ALA A 34 11.58 2.61 6.75
CA ALA A 34 10.14 2.79 6.56
C ALA A 34 9.48 1.43 6.32
N ASP A 35 8.20 1.29 6.61
CA ASP A 35 7.36 0.13 6.27
C ASP A 35 7.04 0.10 4.77
N HIS A 36 6.79 1.26 4.17
CA HIS A 36 6.53 1.46 2.74
C HIS A 36 6.82 2.92 2.34
N GLY A 37 6.82 3.19 1.05
CA GLY A 37 6.79 4.52 0.49
C GLY A 37 5.37 5.04 0.25
N LEU A 38 5.24 6.16 -0.44
CA LEU A 38 3.95 6.81 -0.74
C LEU A 38 3.97 7.42 -2.14
N VAL A 39 2.82 7.38 -2.81
CA VAL A 39 2.58 8.13 -4.05
C VAL A 39 1.57 9.25 -3.81
N ASN A 40 1.79 10.39 -4.45
CA ASN A 40 0.82 11.49 -4.47
C ASN A 40 -0.20 11.25 -5.58
N ILE A 41 -1.48 11.35 -5.22
CA ILE A 41 -2.60 11.14 -6.14
C ILE A 41 -3.35 12.45 -6.34
N ASN A 42 -3.55 12.83 -7.59
CA ASN A 42 -4.41 13.93 -7.99
C ASN A 42 -5.86 13.44 -8.16
N ASP A 43 -6.82 14.36 -8.09
CA ASP A 43 -8.24 14.02 -8.12
C ASP A 43 -8.68 13.35 -9.44
N GLU A 44 -8.01 13.65 -10.54
CA GLU A 44 -8.26 13.05 -11.87
C GLU A 44 -7.95 11.54 -11.96
N PHE A 45 -7.14 11.02 -11.04
CA PHE A 45 -6.74 9.60 -10.97
C PHE A 45 -7.53 8.81 -9.92
N ARG A 46 -8.66 9.35 -9.45
CA ARG A 46 -9.52 8.74 -8.43
C ARG A 46 -10.72 8.06 -9.06
N HIS A 47 -10.80 6.75 -8.97
CA HIS A 47 -11.87 5.94 -9.52
C HIS A 47 -12.82 5.49 -8.40
N TYR A 48 -14.08 5.91 -8.50
CA TYR A 48 -15.11 5.48 -7.54
C TYR A 48 -15.81 4.24 -8.08
N LEU A 49 -15.66 3.12 -7.36
CA LEU A 49 -16.23 1.86 -7.78
C LEU A 49 -17.76 1.85 -7.64
N ASN A 50 -18.43 1.35 -8.66
CA ASN A 50 -19.85 1.04 -8.63
C ASN A 50 -20.03 -0.48 -8.81
N TYR A 51 -20.47 -1.18 -7.75
CA TYR A 51 -20.63 -2.64 -7.73
C TYR A 51 -21.83 -3.05 -6.86
N GLY A 52 -22.34 -4.27 -7.13
CA GLY A 52 -23.43 -4.90 -6.38
C GLY A 52 -22.98 -5.53 -5.06
N ASP A 53 -23.93 -6.09 -4.33
CA ASP A 53 -23.68 -6.80 -3.06
C ASP A 53 -23.07 -8.20 -3.29
N ASP A 54 -22.96 -8.62 -4.55
CA ASP A 54 -22.33 -9.85 -5.04
C ASP A 54 -20.81 -9.79 -5.08
N LEU A 55 -20.22 -8.60 -4.92
CA LEU A 55 -18.77 -8.41 -4.74
C LEU A 55 -18.44 -7.94 -3.33
N GLN A 56 -17.50 -8.63 -2.70
CA GLN A 56 -16.86 -8.18 -1.47
C GLN A 56 -15.52 -7.55 -1.84
N ILE A 57 -15.38 -6.25 -1.56
CA ILE A 57 -14.18 -5.47 -1.89
C ILE A 57 -13.57 -4.93 -0.61
N TYR A 58 -12.27 -5.21 -0.39
CA TYR A 58 -11.51 -4.82 0.80
C TYR A 58 -10.03 -4.59 0.45
N GLY A 59 -9.20 -4.28 1.44
CA GLY A 59 -7.79 -3.95 1.24
C GLY A 59 -7.54 -2.44 1.04
N ASP A 60 -6.44 -2.11 0.41
CA ASP A 60 -6.03 -0.73 0.17
C ASP A 60 -6.54 -0.22 -1.20
N GLN A 61 -6.52 1.10 -1.37
CA GLN A 61 -6.98 1.74 -2.61
C GLN A 61 -6.08 1.46 -3.82
N ARG A 62 -4.92 0.85 -3.61
CA ARG A 62 -3.94 0.51 -4.65
C ARG A 62 -3.70 -0.98 -4.82
N SER A 63 -4.09 -1.78 -3.82
CA SER A 63 -4.15 -3.26 -3.86
C SER A 63 -5.50 -3.70 -3.32
N VAL A 64 -6.42 -3.93 -4.21
CA VAL A 64 -7.82 -4.22 -3.86
C VAL A 64 -8.06 -5.71 -3.90
N TYR A 65 -8.40 -6.30 -2.77
CA TYR A 65 -8.81 -7.70 -2.68
C TYR A 65 -10.30 -7.85 -2.95
N ILE A 66 -10.67 -8.89 -3.66
CA ILE A 66 -12.03 -9.05 -4.17
C ILE A 66 -12.45 -10.52 -4.03
N ASN A 67 -13.64 -10.75 -3.47
CA ASN A 67 -14.33 -12.03 -3.56
C ASN A 67 -15.60 -11.86 -4.39
N GLY A 68 -15.86 -12.78 -5.33
CA GLY A 68 -17.03 -12.80 -6.16
C GLY A 68 -16.82 -13.40 -7.55
N ALA A 69 -17.83 -13.32 -8.40
CA ALA A 69 -17.77 -13.83 -9.75
C ALA A 69 -16.84 -13.00 -10.65
N LYS A 70 -15.98 -13.69 -11.42
CA LYS A 70 -14.97 -13.06 -12.29
C LYS A 70 -15.58 -12.06 -13.28
N GLU A 71 -16.73 -12.35 -13.82
CA GLU A 71 -17.43 -11.50 -14.79
C GLU A 71 -17.77 -10.14 -14.17
N ASN A 72 -18.26 -10.13 -12.91
CA ASN A 72 -18.62 -8.92 -12.19
C ASN A 72 -17.39 -8.10 -11.81
N VAL A 73 -16.29 -8.79 -11.49
CA VAL A 73 -14.99 -8.13 -11.24
C VAL A 73 -14.48 -7.44 -12.49
N LEU A 74 -14.47 -8.14 -13.63
CA LEU A 74 -14.03 -7.60 -14.91
C LEU A 74 -14.86 -6.40 -15.35
N GLU A 75 -16.20 -6.45 -15.16
CA GLU A 75 -17.08 -5.32 -15.45
C GLU A 75 -16.77 -4.12 -14.55
N THR A 76 -16.64 -4.35 -13.22
CA THR A 76 -16.40 -3.28 -12.24
C THR A 76 -15.09 -2.53 -12.45
N PHE A 77 -14.05 -3.22 -12.89
CA PHE A 77 -12.70 -2.67 -13.06
C PHE A 77 -12.30 -2.39 -14.51
N SER A 78 -13.21 -2.58 -15.48
CA SER A 78 -12.94 -2.54 -16.93
C SER A 78 -12.29 -1.26 -17.45
N GLU A 79 -12.59 -0.12 -16.83
CA GLU A 79 -12.08 1.20 -17.25
C GLU A 79 -10.94 1.72 -16.35
N ILE A 80 -10.48 0.93 -15.37
CA ILE A 80 -9.48 1.36 -14.41
C ILE A 80 -8.12 0.78 -14.83
N PRO A 81 -7.08 1.62 -14.97
CA PRO A 81 -5.73 1.13 -15.26
C PRO A 81 -5.19 0.26 -14.12
N GLY A 82 -4.88 -0.98 -14.43
CA GLY A 82 -4.40 -1.94 -13.46
C GLY A 82 -4.34 -3.37 -13.98
N VAL A 83 -3.89 -4.28 -13.12
CA VAL A 83 -3.78 -5.70 -13.41
C VAL A 83 -4.64 -6.49 -12.43
N LEU A 84 -5.52 -7.33 -12.96
CA LEU A 84 -6.28 -8.28 -12.17
C LEU A 84 -5.47 -9.58 -12.02
N LEU A 85 -5.11 -9.91 -10.78
CA LEU A 85 -4.45 -11.16 -10.42
C LEU A 85 -5.50 -12.15 -9.93
N GLU A 86 -5.43 -13.37 -10.45
CA GLU A 86 -6.23 -14.49 -9.97
C GLU A 86 -5.57 -15.17 -8.77
N GLN A 87 -6.32 -16.00 -8.06
CA GLN A 87 -5.87 -16.63 -6.81
C GLN A 87 -4.52 -17.37 -6.96
N HIS A 88 -4.28 -18.05 -8.09
CA HIS A 88 -3.02 -18.75 -8.33
C HIS A 88 -1.81 -17.82 -8.55
N GLU A 89 -2.04 -16.57 -8.97
CA GLU A 89 -1.00 -15.55 -9.13
C GLU A 89 -0.72 -14.81 -7.80
N LEU A 90 -1.72 -14.77 -6.91
CA LEU A 90 -1.59 -14.15 -5.60
C LEU A 90 -0.59 -14.87 -4.70
N SER A 91 -0.38 -16.16 -4.88
CA SER A 91 0.61 -16.93 -4.11
C SER A 91 2.04 -16.39 -4.26
N TYR A 92 2.35 -15.74 -5.39
CA TYR A 92 3.65 -15.07 -5.60
C TYR A 92 3.82 -13.80 -4.75
N LEU A 93 2.73 -13.14 -4.37
CA LEU A 93 2.75 -11.91 -3.59
C LEU A 93 2.49 -12.18 -2.09
N LEU A 94 1.52 -13.01 -1.78
CA LEU A 94 1.03 -13.24 -0.42
C LEU A 94 1.55 -14.54 0.20
N GLY A 95 2.11 -15.44 -0.61
CA GLY A 95 2.35 -16.82 -0.24
C GLY A 95 1.08 -17.67 -0.29
N ASP A 96 1.25 -18.98 -0.25
CA ASP A 96 0.11 -19.91 -0.20
C ASP A 96 -0.52 -19.93 1.18
N PRO A 97 -1.87 -20.03 1.28
CA PRO A 97 -2.54 -20.19 2.56
C PRO A 97 -2.13 -21.52 3.22
N ILE A 98 -1.57 -21.46 4.44
CA ILE A 98 -0.98 -22.59 5.14
C ILE A 98 -1.99 -23.40 5.99
N ASP A 99 -3.18 -22.88 6.21
CA ASP A 99 -4.24 -23.52 6.98
C ASP A 99 -5.65 -23.16 6.47
N GLU A 100 -6.66 -23.87 7.00
CA GLU A 100 -8.05 -23.68 6.62
C GLU A 100 -8.59 -22.28 6.92
N PHE A 101 -8.10 -21.64 7.98
CA PHE A 101 -8.53 -20.29 8.34
C PHE A 101 -8.01 -19.28 7.31
N LEU A 102 -6.72 -19.33 6.98
CA LEU A 102 -6.14 -18.47 5.95
C LEU A 102 -6.79 -18.72 4.59
N GLN A 103 -7.08 -19.97 4.25
CA GLN A 103 -7.78 -20.31 3.04
C GLN A 103 -9.20 -19.72 2.97
N SER A 104 -9.89 -19.63 4.10
CA SER A 104 -11.25 -19.07 4.17
C SER A 104 -11.33 -17.55 3.98
N ILE A 105 -10.23 -16.84 4.21
CA ILE A 105 -10.12 -15.38 4.04
C ILE A 105 -9.26 -14.96 2.85
N TYR A 106 -8.72 -15.94 2.11
CA TYR A 106 -7.89 -15.68 0.95
C TYR A 106 -8.76 -15.13 -0.19
N PRO A 107 -8.37 -14.03 -0.83
CA PRO A 107 -9.19 -13.42 -1.88
C PRO A 107 -9.24 -14.28 -3.14
N ASP A 108 -10.35 -14.20 -3.87
CA ASP A 108 -10.47 -14.79 -5.21
C ASP A 108 -9.60 -14.05 -6.22
N PHE A 109 -9.52 -12.72 -6.07
CA PHE A 109 -8.77 -11.82 -6.95
C PHE A 109 -8.09 -10.70 -6.16
N CYS A 110 -7.02 -10.14 -6.77
CA CYS A 110 -6.46 -8.87 -6.37
C CYS A 110 -6.33 -7.96 -7.59
N PHE A 111 -6.85 -6.75 -7.51
CA PHE A 111 -6.63 -5.73 -8.52
C PHE A 111 -5.52 -4.79 -8.07
N LEU A 112 -4.38 -4.86 -8.75
CA LEU A 112 -3.24 -3.95 -8.54
C LEU A 112 -3.41 -2.75 -9.47
N VAL A 113 -3.57 -1.58 -8.88
CA VAL A 113 -3.79 -0.35 -9.63
C VAL A 113 -2.46 0.17 -10.17
N GLU A 114 -2.43 0.51 -11.46
CA GLU A 114 -1.23 1.03 -12.12
C GLU A 114 -1.05 2.54 -11.97
N ASP A 115 0.16 3.01 -12.20
CA ASP A 115 0.58 4.42 -12.17
C ASP A 115 0.13 5.14 -10.90
N LYS A 116 -0.44 6.34 -11.06
CA LYS A 116 -0.98 7.17 -9.96
C LYS A 116 -2.48 7.03 -9.76
N ASN A 117 -3.07 5.95 -10.28
CA ASN A 117 -4.49 5.68 -10.07
C ASN A 117 -4.77 5.10 -8.68
N ILE A 118 -5.96 5.34 -8.18
CA ILE A 118 -6.51 4.71 -6.97
C ILE A 118 -7.99 4.40 -7.15
N VAL A 119 -8.47 3.42 -6.42
CA VAL A 119 -9.89 3.06 -6.40
C VAL A 119 -10.50 3.31 -5.03
N TYR A 120 -11.77 3.72 -5.04
CA TYR A 120 -12.56 3.93 -3.84
C TYR A 120 -13.74 2.97 -3.81
N PRO A 121 -13.70 1.94 -2.95
CA PRO A 121 -14.91 1.21 -2.57
C PRO A 121 -15.95 2.13 -1.94
N LYS A 122 -17.22 1.76 -2.01
CA LYS A 122 -18.38 2.59 -1.58
C LYS A 122 -18.28 3.15 -0.15
N HIS A 123 -17.57 2.46 0.74
CA HIS A 123 -17.46 2.83 2.15
C HIS A 123 -16.30 3.76 2.50
N LEU A 124 -15.43 4.07 1.54
CA LEU A 124 -14.26 4.92 1.76
C LEU A 124 -14.47 6.34 1.22
N SER A 125 -13.84 7.31 1.86
CA SER A 125 -13.88 8.71 1.44
C SER A 125 -12.50 9.21 1.00
N ALA A 126 -12.50 9.97 -0.10
CA ALA A 126 -11.31 10.54 -0.72
C ALA A 126 -10.79 11.78 0.04
N LYS A 127 -10.04 11.60 1.13
CA LYS A 127 -9.50 12.73 1.91
C LYS A 127 -7.98 12.87 1.85
N LEU A 128 -7.28 11.77 1.57
CA LEU A 128 -5.82 11.75 1.56
C LEU A 128 -5.28 12.20 0.20
N LYS A 129 -4.03 12.65 0.20
CA LYS A 129 -3.24 12.94 -1.01
C LYS A 129 -2.16 11.91 -1.24
N GLY A 130 -1.61 11.33 -0.17
CA GLY A 130 -0.62 10.26 -0.23
C GLY A 130 -1.28 8.90 -0.03
N TYR A 131 -0.90 7.93 -0.85
CA TYR A 131 -1.40 6.56 -0.82
C TYR A 131 -0.26 5.56 -0.98
N HIS A 132 -0.50 4.34 -0.55
CA HIS A 132 0.41 3.20 -0.67
C HIS A 132 -0.40 1.92 -0.96
N GLY A 133 0.29 0.79 -0.98
CA GLY A 133 -0.31 -0.53 -1.22
C GLY A 133 -0.15 -1.03 -2.64
N GLY A 134 0.38 -0.20 -3.56
CA GLY A 134 0.73 -0.63 -4.91
C GLY A 134 2.18 -1.14 -5.01
N ILE A 135 2.63 -1.34 -6.25
CA ILE A 135 3.94 -1.89 -6.59
C ILE A 135 4.84 -0.89 -7.32
N SER A 136 4.56 0.41 -7.22
CA SER A 136 5.41 1.43 -7.83
C SER A 136 6.77 1.54 -7.11
N GLU A 137 7.77 2.09 -7.79
CA GLU A 137 9.08 2.32 -7.18
C GLU A 137 8.99 3.22 -5.95
N GLU A 138 8.13 4.23 -5.98
CA GLU A 138 7.90 5.17 -4.89
C GLU A 138 7.30 4.50 -3.64
N GLU A 139 6.58 3.39 -3.83
CA GLU A 139 5.97 2.61 -2.74
C GLU A 139 6.91 1.53 -2.21
N LEU A 140 7.68 0.87 -3.09
CA LEU A 140 8.52 -0.27 -2.76
C LEU A 140 9.92 0.13 -2.28
N LYS A 141 10.46 1.26 -2.76
CA LYS A 141 11.79 1.75 -2.34
C LYS A 141 11.68 2.48 -1.02
N ILE A 142 12.23 1.88 0.02
CA ILE A 142 12.28 2.44 1.37
C ILE A 142 13.72 2.81 1.75
N PRO A 143 13.93 3.87 2.56
CA PRO A 143 15.24 4.20 3.08
C PRO A 143 15.67 3.19 4.14
N ILE A 144 16.97 2.89 4.19
CA ILE A 144 17.59 2.19 5.31
C ILE A 144 18.74 3.07 5.81
N ILE A 145 18.65 3.52 7.04
CA ILE A 145 19.68 4.28 7.73
C ILE A 145 20.23 3.38 8.82
N GLU A 146 21.53 3.10 8.73
CA GLU A 146 22.23 2.29 9.72
C GLU A 146 23.35 3.10 10.36
N PHE A 147 23.43 3.06 11.68
CA PHE A 147 24.55 3.59 12.41
C PHE A 147 24.91 2.69 13.60
N SER A 148 26.20 2.58 13.85
CA SER A 148 26.76 1.84 14.97
C SER A 148 27.92 2.63 15.55
N ASN A 149 27.99 2.73 16.86
CA ASN A 149 29.14 3.26 17.54
C ASN A 149 30.03 2.06 17.95
N PHE A 150 31.03 1.77 17.10
CA PHE A 150 32.09 0.80 17.41
C PHE A 150 33.28 1.49 18.06
#